data_536fad25fc9918f3f0dcd972152e0650
#
_entry.id   536fad25fc9918f3f0dcd972152e0650
#
_cell.length_a   1.000
_cell.length_b   1.000
_cell.length_c   1.000
_cell.angle_alpha   90.00
_cell.angle_beta   90.00
_cell.angle_gamma   90.00
#
_symmetry.space_group_name_H-M   'P 1'
#
loop_
_entity.id
_entity.type
_entity.pdbx_description
1 polymer ?
#
loop_
_entity_poly.entity_id
_entity_poly.type
_entity_poly.pdbx_seq_one_letter_code
_entity_poly.pdbx_strand_id
1 'polypeptide(L)'
;MNNSRWDDFEQRVSVEELLHLATEPLAWPVAPARALALAERNGNTLAAIAALEERRVDSAEDDNPLVQEMRRMDAKLTALVDIVNRLLAPTDTLPGRRLVRFNARGAVIPTELVPVGEALLLSLRFDHCRSLPLELAAQPERQLDDGRTFVAFTALNDAQGDAIERLVFRHHRRKVADARQLPG
;
A
#
# COMPACT_ATOMS: atom_id res chain seq x y z
N MET A 1 2.80 -13.33 -28.31
CA MET A 1 3.71 -13.61 -27.18
C MET A 1 2.86 -13.49 -25.92
N ASN A 2 2.63 -14.60 -25.23
CA ASN A 2 1.85 -14.60 -24.00
C ASN A 2 2.76 -14.05 -22.89
N ASN A 3 2.67 -12.74 -22.65
CA ASN A 3 3.43 -12.12 -21.55
C ASN A 3 2.81 -12.64 -20.25
N SER A 4 3.57 -13.35 -19.43
CA SER A 4 3.04 -13.84 -18.15
C SER A 4 2.74 -12.64 -17.24
N ARG A 5 1.79 -12.77 -16.27
CA ARG A 5 1.52 -11.69 -15.31
C ARG A 5 2.77 -11.32 -14.52
N TRP A 6 3.67 -12.27 -14.32
CA TRP A 6 4.98 -12.05 -13.75
C TRP A 6 5.84 -11.11 -14.60
N ASP A 7 5.89 -11.31 -15.93
CA ASP A 7 6.67 -10.45 -16.82
C ASP A 7 6.11 -9.03 -16.85
N ASP A 8 4.77 -8.87 -16.85
CA ASP A 8 4.12 -7.56 -16.75
C ASP A 8 4.44 -6.86 -15.40
N PHE A 9 4.51 -7.62 -14.30
CA PHE A 9 4.94 -7.10 -13.00
C PHE A 9 6.40 -6.63 -13.01
N GLU A 10 7.33 -7.42 -13.57
CA GLU A 10 8.75 -7.09 -13.62
C GLU A 10 9.08 -5.88 -14.49
N GLN A 11 8.31 -5.66 -15.56
CA GLN A 11 8.49 -4.53 -16.48
C GLN A 11 8.02 -3.20 -15.91
N ARG A 12 7.30 -3.19 -14.80
CA ARG A 12 6.76 -1.99 -14.17
C ARG A 12 7.55 -1.57 -12.95
N VAL A 13 7.52 -0.27 -12.68
CA VAL A 13 8.08 0.26 -11.43
C VAL A 13 7.38 -0.42 -10.25
N SER A 14 8.17 -0.96 -9.35
CA SER A 14 7.72 -1.55 -8.10
C SER A 14 8.43 -0.88 -6.92
N VAL A 15 7.83 -0.95 -5.74
CA VAL A 15 8.43 -0.50 -4.49
C VAL A 15 8.53 -1.69 -3.54
N GLU A 16 9.62 -1.77 -2.80
CA GLU A 16 9.81 -2.79 -1.77
C GLU A 16 9.86 -2.10 -0.41
N GLU A 17 8.96 -2.49 0.50
CA GLU A 17 8.78 -1.84 1.79
C GLU A 17 8.50 -2.84 2.90
N LEU A 18 8.85 -2.46 4.12
CA LEU A 18 8.55 -3.21 5.33
C LEU A 18 7.16 -2.77 5.84
N LEU A 19 6.13 -3.54 5.50
CA LEU A 19 4.73 -3.23 5.81
C LEU A 19 4.13 -4.26 6.78
N HIS A 20 3.09 -3.85 7.52
CA HIS A 20 2.26 -4.79 8.23
C HIS A 20 1.43 -5.59 7.22
N LEU A 21 1.65 -6.90 7.18
CA LEU A 21 1.08 -7.80 6.18
C LEU A 21 0.29 -8.91 6.84
N ALA A 22 -0.96 -9.07 6.43
CA ALA A 22 -1.76 -10.25 6.70
C ALA A 22 -2.30 -10.84 5.40
N THR A 23 -2.55 -12.14 5.41
CA THR A 23 -3.18 -12.87 4.32
C THR A 23 -4.26 -13.79 4.86
N GLU A 24 -5.33 -13.93 4.11
CA GLU A 24 -6.44 -14.85 4.42
C GLU A 24 -6.83 -15.61 3.16
N PRO A 25 -7.27 -16.88 3.28
CA PRO A 25 -7.84 -17.61 2.15
C PRO A 25 -9.05 -16.86 1.59
N LEU A 26 -9.15 -16.77 0.28
CA LEU A 26 -10.27 -16.13 -0.41
C LEU A 26 -10.95 -17.13 -1.33
N ALA A 27 -12.29 -17.22 -1.24
CA ALA A 27 -13.06 -18.04 -2.17
C ALA A 27 -12.90 -17.50 -3.61
N TRP A 28 -12.68 -18.40 -4.54
CA TRP A 28 -12.51 -18.08 -5.95
C TRP A 28 -13.58 -18.78 -6.81
N PRO A 29 -14.18 -18.11 -7.79
CA PRO A 29 -14.04 -16.66 -8.11
C PRO A 29 -14.64 -15.76 -7.03
N VAL A 30 -14.12 -14.54 -6.93
CA VAL A 30 -14.61 -13.54 -5.96
C VAL A 30 -16.05 -13.15 -6.31
N ALA A 31 -16.96 -13.30 -5.36
CA ALA A 31 -18.36 -12.91 -5.56
C ALA A 31 -18.47 -11.42 -5.92
N PRO A 32 -19.33 -11.04 -6.90
CA PRO A 32 -19.42 -9.65 -7.38
C PRO A 32 -19.69 -8.62 -6.27
N ALA A 33 -20.56 -8.94 -5.32
CA ALA A 33 -20.83 -8.05 -4.18
C ALA A 33 -19.59 -7.83 -3.30
N ARG A 34 -18.77 -8.88 -3.08
CA ARG A 34 -17.51 -8.78 -2.33
C ARG A 34 -16.47 -7.97 -3.09
N ALA A 35 -16.37 -8.18 -4.40
CA ALA A 35 -15.46 -7.41 -5.26
C ALA A 35 -15.80 -5.92 -5.22
N LEU A 36 -17.09 -5.56 -5.30
CA LEU A 36 -17.55 -4.18 -5.20
C LEU A 36 -17.23 -3.57 -3.83
N ALA A 37 -17.51 -4.28 -2.74
CA ALA A 37 -17.20 -3.82 -1.39
C ALA A 37 -15.70 -3.63 -1.15
N LEU A 38 -14.85 -4.51 -1.69
CA LEU A 38 -13.39 -4.36 -1.67
C LEU A 38 -12.96 -3.13 -2.47
N ALA A 39 -13.56 -2.92 -3.64
CA ALA A 39 -13.27 -1.77 -4.49
C ALA A 39 -13.56 -0.44 -3.78
N GLU A 40 -14.69 -0.34 -3.12
CA GLU A 40 -15.08 0.86 -2.37
C GLU A 40 -14.15 1.13 -1.19
N ARG A 41 -13.88 0.11 -0.36
CA ARG A 41 -12.95 0.24 0.77
C ARG A 41 -11.54 0.62 0.33
N ASN A 42 -11.03 -0.02 -0.70
CA ASN A 42 -9.70 0.28 -1.24
C ASN A 42 -9.62 1.69 -1.82
N GLY A 43 -10.67 2.15 -2.50
CA GLY A 43 -10.76 3.52 -2.98
C GLY A 43 -10.61 4.54 -1.84
N ASN A 44 -11.34 4.33 -0.75
CA ASN A 44 -11.27 5.18 0.45
C ASN A 44 -9.89 5.11 1.12
N THR A 45 -9.32 3.91 1.25
CA THR A 45 -7.97 3.71 1.83
C THR A 45 -6.90 4.41 0.99
N LEU A 46 -6.90 4.22 -0.33
CA LEU A 46 -5.93 4.85 -1.23
C LEU A 46 -6.05 6.38 -1.24
N ALA A 47 -7.26 6.92 -1.17
CA ALA A 47 -7.50 8.35 -1.04
C ALA A 47 -6.97 8.89 0.30
N ALA A 48 -7.22 8.18 1.41
CA ALA A 48 -6.70 8.54 2.73
C ALA A 48 -5.17 8.52 2.78
N ILE A 49 -4.53 7.49 2.23
CA ILE A 49 -3.06 7.40 2.15
C ILE A 49 -2.52 8.58 1.32
N ALA A 50 -3.13 8.87 0.16
CA ALA A 50 -2.70 9.98 -0.68
C ALA A 50 -2.77 11.32 0.06
N ALA A 51 -3.87 11.59 0.75
CA ALA A 51 -4.06 12.83 1.51
C ALA A 51 -3.07 12.97 2.67
N LEU A 52 -2.77 11.87 3.38
CA LEU A 52 -1.82 11.88 4.51
C LEU A 52 -0.36 11.97 4.06
N GLU A 53 -0.05 11.51 2.85
CA GLU A 53 1.30 11.54 2.29
C GLU A 53 1.61 12.81 1.49
N GLU A 54 0.59 13.59 1.17
CA GLU A 54 0.73 14.84 0.43
C GLU A 54 1.41 15.89 1.32
N ARG A 55 2.73 15.91 1.32
CA ARG A 55 3.50 17.00 1.95
C ARG A 55 3.26 18.26 1.13
N ARG A 56 2.68 19.28 1.76
CA ARG A 56 2.78 20.62 1.21
C ARG A 56 4.25 20.96 1.06
N VAL A 57 4.64 21.37 -0.14
CA VAL A 57 5.98 21.93 -0.38
C VAL A 57 6.08 23.16 0.51
N ASP A 58 6.84 23.07 1.59
CA ASP A 58 7.18 24.20 2.44
C ASP A 58 8.03 25.16 1.60
N SER A 59 7.40 26.17 1.03
CA SER A 59 8.12 27.37 0.62
C SER A 59 8.57 28.06 1.91
N ALA A 60 9.86 27.98 2.16
CA ALA A 60 10.50 28.37 3.43
C ALA A 60 10.41 29.87 3.76
N GLU A 61 9.74 30.69 2.94
CA GLU A 61 9.76 32.15 3.03
C GLU A 61 8.37 32.81 3.14
N ASP A 62 7.31 32.07 3.43
CA ASP A 62 5.99 32.68 3.58
C ASP A 62 5.73 33.02 5.06
N ASP A 63 6.17 34.23 5.47
CA ASP A 63 5.83 34.88 6.77
C ASP A 63 4.34 35.28 6.87
N ASN A 64 3.50 34.78 5.96
CA ASN A 64 2.08 35.07 5.96
C ASN A 64 1.39 34.42 7.17
N PRO A 65 0.76 35.21 8.08
CA PRO A 65 0.08 34.69 9.26
C PRO A 65 -0.97 33.60 8.95
N LEU A 66 -1.63 33.68 7.79
CA LEU A 66 -2.60 32.69 7.34
C LEU A 66 -1.91 31.34 7.04
N VAL A 67 -0.75 31.36 6.41
CA VAL A 67 0.03 30.14 6.11
C VAL A 67 0.51 29.50 7.43
N GLN A 68 0.95 30.31 8.40
CA GLN A 68 1.33 29.79 9.72
C GLN A 68 0.15 29.14 10.46
N GLU A 69 -1.04 29.75 10.40
CA GLU A 69 -2.23 29.15 11.02
C GLU A 69 -2.67 27.86 10.32
N MET A 70 -2.59 27.80 8.99
CA MET A 70 -2.84 26.57 8.24
C MET A 70 -1.85 25.45 8.63
N ARG A 71 -0.56 25.76 8.82
CA ARG A 71 0.45 24.80 9.29
C ARG A 71 0.13 24.26 10.69
N ARG A 72 -0.34 25.16 11.60
CA ARG A 72 -0.77 24.75 12.93
C ARG A 72 -1.99 23.81 12.88
N MET A 73 -2.95 24.11 12.00
CA MET A 73 -4.12 23.24 11.81
C MET A 73 -3.71 21.88 11.23
N ASP A 74 -2.84 21.84 10.23
CA ASP A 74 -2.28 20.60 9.66
C ASP A 74 -1.57 19.76 10.74
N ALA A 75 -0.75 20.37 11.57
CA ALA A 75 -0.07 19.68 12.67
C ALA A 75 -1.06 19.08 13.68
N LYS A 76 -2.13 19.82 14.03
CA LYS A 76 -3.19 19.30 14.91
C LYS A 76 -3.95 18.13 14.27
N LEU A 77 -4.29 18.25 12.99
CA LEU A 77 -4.97 17.18 12.25
C LEU A 77 -4.09 15.93 12.14
N THR A 78 -2.81 16.08 11.85
CA THR A 78 -1.85 14.97 11.82
C THR A 78 -1.77 14.27 13.18
N ALA A 79 -1.68 15.03 14.27
CA ALA A 79 -1.67 14.49 15.62
C ALA A 79 -2.97 13.73 15.96
N LEU A 80 -4.13 14.26 15.55
CA LEU A 80 -5.42 13.59 15.72
C LEU A 80 -5.48 12.27 14.93
N VAL A 81 -5.02 12.26 13.67
CA VAL A 81 -4.95 11.04 12.87
C VAL A 81 -4.04 10.00 13.52
N ASP A 82 -2.90 10.41 14.07
CA ASP A 82 -2.02 9.51 14.80
C ASP A 82 -2.68 8.91 16.05
N ILE A 83 -3.42 9.73 16.81
CA ILE A 83 -4.17 9.25 17.97
C ILE A 83 -5.24 8.24 17.54
N VAL A 84 -6.02 8.56 16.51
CA VAL A 84 -7.06 7.68 15.97
C VAL A 84 -6.45 6.36 15.47
N ASN A 85 -5.35 6.42 14.73
CA ASN A 85 -4.62 5.24 14.27
C ASN A 85 -4.17 4.34 15.45
N ARG A 86 -3.69 4.93 16.55
CA ARG A 86 -3.27 4.18 17.74
C ARG A 86 -4.45 3.56 18.48
N LEU A 87 -5.59 4.23 18.50
CA LEU A 87 -6.81 3.72 19.15
C LEU A 87 -7.46 2.59 18.34
N LEU A 88 -7.55 2.74 17.01
CA LEU A 88 -8.21 1.78 16.13
C LEU A 88 -7.32 0.59 15.74
N ALA A 89 -6.02 0.81 15.66
CA ALA A 89 -5.03 -0.20 15.31
C ALA A 89 -3.82 -0.12 16.25
N PRO A 90 -3.99 -0.56 17.51
CA PRO A 90 -2.88 -0.66 18.46
C PRO A 90 -1.74 -1.51 17.89
N THR A 91 -0.51 -1.14 18.21
CA THR A 91 0.69 -1.78 17.61
C THR A 91 0.79 -3.27 17.93
N ASP A 92 0.32 -3.68 19.09
CA ASP A 92 0.28 -5.07 19.55
C ASP A 92 -0.76 -5.94 18.85
N THR A 93 -1.76 -5.33 18.19
CA THR A 93 -2.79 -6.03 17.42
C THR A 93 -2.50 -6.06 15.92
N LEU A 94 -1.48 -5.34 15.47
CA LEU A 94 -1.12 -5.31 14.06
C LEU A 94 -0.43 -6.62 13.64
N PRO A 95 -0.66 -7.08 12.39
CA PRO A 95 0.11 -8.18 11.82
C PRO A 95 1.60 -7.87 11.84
N GLY A 96 2.42 -8.91 11.85
CA GLY A 96 3.88 -8.76 11.76
C GLY A 96 4.29 -7.96 10.52
N ARG A 97 5.35 -7.18 10.65
CA ARG A 97 5.95 -6.50 9.50
C ARG A 97 6.69 -7.49 8.61
N ARG A 98 6.49 -7.37 7.32
CA ARG A 98 7.16 -8.18 6.29
C ARG A 98 7.63 -7.31 5.15
N LEU A 99 8.72 -7.71 4.53
CA LEU A 99 9.21 -7.08 3.32
C LEU A 99 8.27 -7.47 2.16
N VAL A 100 7.67 -6.48 1.53
CA VAL A 100 6.71 -6.63 0.43
C VAL A 100 7.20 -5.80 -0.74
N ARG A 101 7.37 -6.43 -1.90
CA ARG A 101 7.60 -5.71 -3.16
C ARG A 101 6.30 -5.72 -3.95
N PHE A 102 5.79 -4.56 -4.34
CA PHE A 102 4.48 -4.48 -5.01
C PHE A 102 4.41 -3.37 -6.07
N ASN A 103 3.47 -3.54 -6.98
CA ASN A 103 2.98 -2.53 -7.91
C ASN A 103 1.49 -2.78 -8.21
N ALA A 104 0.91 -2.13 -9.23
CA ALA A 104 -0.51 -2.32 -9.57
C ALA A 104 -0.85 -3.70 -10.17
N ARG A 105 0.14 -4.56 -10.45
CA ARG A 105 -0.09 -5.90 -11.02
C ARG A 105 -0.09 -7.00 -9.98
N GLY A 106 0.61 -6.79 -8.86
CA GLY A 106 0.73 -7.82 -7.85
C GLY A 106 1.70 -7.45 -6.74
N ALA A 107 2.00 -8.44 -5.93
CA ALA A 107 2.98 -8.34 -4.86
C ALA A 107 3.87 -9.59 -4.78
N VAL A 108 5.08 -9.39 -4.29
CA VAL A 108 6.00 -10.48 -3.89
C VAL A 108 6.04 -10.47 -2.36
N ILE A 109 5.62 -11.58 -1.77
CA ILE A 109 5.47 -11.75 -0.32
C ILE A 109 6.16 -13.04 0.15
N PRO A 110 6.48 -13.19 1.45
CA PRO A 110 7.02 -14.44 1.99
C PRO A 110 6.09 -15.62 1.72
N THR A 111 6.64 -16.73 1.24
CA THR A 111 5.87 -17.93 0.86
C THR A 111 5.10 -18.53 2.04
N GLU A 112 5.63 -18.43 3.25
CA GLU A 112 4.98 -18.90 4.47
C GLU A 112 3.65 -18.21 4.79
N LEU A 113 3.42 -17.04 4.20
CA LEU A 113 2.17 -16.29 4.38
C LEU A 113 1.14 -16.57 3.29
N VAL A 114 1.48 -17.36 2.28
CA VAL A 114 0.54 -17.75 1.23
C VAL A 114 -0.33 -18.90 1.73
N PRO A 115 -1.64 -18.67 1.96
CA PRO A 115 -2.52 -19.73 2.42
C PRO A 115 -2.73 -20.77 1.32
N VAL A 116 -3.11 -21.97 1.72
CA VAL A 116 -3.52 -23.02 0.78
C VAL A 116 -4.84 -22.61 0.13
N GLY A 117 -4.88 -22.62 -1.22
CA GLY A 117 -6.08 -22.28 -1.99
C GLY A 117 -5.74 -21.61 -3.31
N GLU A 118 -6.78 -21.33 -4.09
CA GLU A 118 -6.65 -20.72 -5.43
C GLU A 118 -6.47 -19.19 -5.37
N ALA A 119 -6.94 -18.57 -4.29
CA ALA A 119 -6.85 -17.13 -4.10
C ALA A 119 -6.69 -16.75 -2.63
N LEU A 120 -6.19 -15.54 -2.40
CA LEU A 120 -6.01 -14.96 -1.07
C LEU A 120 -6.47 -13.50 -1.06
N LEU A 121 -6.85 -13.03 0.12
CA LEU A 121 -6.99 -11.61 0.43
C LEU A 121 -5.69 -11.14 1.08
N LEU A 122 -5.01 -10.22 0.43
CA LEU A 122 -3.79 -9.58 0.91
C LEU A 122 -4.16 -8.26 1.60
N SER A 123 -3.82 -8.10 2.87
CA SER A 123 -4.06 -6.87 3.63
C SER A 123 -2.73 -6.18 3.93
N LEU A 124 -2.53 -5.01 3.34
CA LEU A 124 -1.36 -4.15 3.54
C LEU A 124 -1.74 -2.94 4.40
N ARG A 125 -0.93 -2.63 5.42
CA ARG A 125 -1.13 -1.43 6.24
C ARG A 125 0.10 -0.55 6.20
N PHE A 126 -0.11 0.70 5.83
CA PHE A 126 0.92 1.72 5.74
C PHE A 126 1.03 2.49 7.05
N ASP A 127 2.23 2.89 7.45
CA ASP A 127 2.48 3.48 8.77
C ASP A 127 1.63 4.72 9.07
N HIS A 128 1.40 5.55 8.06
CA HIS A 128 0.59 6.77 8.20
C HIS A 128 -0.92 6.52 8.22
N CYS A 129 -1.37 5.31 7.81
CA CYS A 129 -2.79 4.97 7.69
C CYS A 129 -3.06 3.51 8.12
N ARG A 130 -2.46 3.07 9.23
CA ARG A 130 -2.50 1.67 9.66
C ARG A 130 -3.88 1.17 10.09
N SER A 131 -4.79 2.07 10.45
CA SER A 131 -6.18 1.73 10.79
C SER A 131 -7.01 1.28 9.59
N LEU A 132 -6.62 1.69 8.37
CA LEU A 132 -7.29 1.35 7.13
C LEU A 132 -6.40 0.43 6.28
N PRO A 133 -6.66 -0.89 6.23
CA PRO A 133 -5.90 -1.79 5.38
C PRO A 133 -6.25 -1.58 3.90
N LEU A 134 -5.26 -1.71 3.04
CA LEU A 134 -5.47 -1.94 1.61
C LEU A 134 -5.66 -3.44 1.40
N GLU A 135 -6.86 -3.85 1.02
CA GLU A 135 -7.27 -5.27 0.93
C GLU A 135 -7.39 -5.69 -0.53
N LEU A 136 -6.43 -6.46 -1.01
CA LEU A 136 -6.31 -6.83 -2.42
C LEU A 136 -6.56 -8.34 -2.62
N ALA A 137 -7.52 -8.67 -3.46
CA ALA A 137 -7.71 -10.04 -3.91
C ALA A 137 -6.56 -10.42 -4.84
N ALA A 138 -5.92 -11.56 -4.60
CA ALA A 138 -4.78 -12.02 -5.37
C ALA A 138 -4.80 -13.53 -5.58
N GLN A 139 -4.09 -13.98 -6.62
CA GLN A 139 -3.84 -15.40 -6.89
C GLN A 139 -2.35 -15.68 -6.84
N PRO A 140 -1.90 -16.72 -6.10
CA PRO A 140 -0.52 -17.17 -6.16
C PRO A 140 -0.19 -17.67 -7.57
N GLU A 141 0.90 -17.18 -8.16
CA GLU A 141 1.28 -17.56 -9.52
C GLU A 141 2.67 -18.18 -9.63
N ARG A 142 3.63 -17.63 -8.88
CA ARG A 142 5.00 -18.05 -9.02
C ARG A 142 5.75 -18.02 -7.70
N GLN A 143 6.30 -19.15 -7.31
CA GLN A 143 7.27 -19.21 -6.23
C GLN A 143 8.65 -18.84 -6.76
N LEU A 144 9.36 -18.00 -6.01
CA LEU A 144 10.72 -17.54 -6.33
C LEU A 144 11.74 -18.33 -5.50
N ASP A 145 12.99 -18.35 -5.98
CA ASP A 145 14.07 -19.12 -5.37
C ASP A 145 14.52 -18.59 -3.99
N ASP A 146 14.10 -17.36 -3.67
CA ASP A 146 14.44 -16.66 -2.41
C ASP A 146 13.43 -16.89 -1.27
N GLY A 147 12.54 -17.86 -1.40
CA GLY A 147 11.51 -18.17 -0.40
C GLY A 147 10.31 -17.20 -0.41
N ARG A 148 10.15 -16.44 -1.48
CA ARG A 148 9.02 -15.54 -1.70
C ARG A 148 8.11 -16.07 -2.82
N THR A 149 6.89 -15.58 -2.85
CA THR A 149 5.90 -15.92 -3.88
C THR A 149 5.34 -14.64 -4.49
N PHE A 150 5.29 -14.62 -5.81
CA PHE A 150 4.53 -13.61 -6.55
C PHE A 150 3.04 -13.98 -6.53
N VAL A 151 2.23 -13.01 -6.10
CA VAL A 151 0.77 -13.08 -6.12
C VAL A 151 0.25 -11.99 -7.05
N ALA A 152 -0.52 -12.36 -8.07
CA ALA A 152 -1.08 -11.42 -9.04
C ALA A 152 -2.41 -10.87 -8.52
N PHE A 153 -2.58 -9.55 -8.54
CA PHE A 153 -3.84 -8.94 -8.16
C PHE A 153 -4.95 -9.26 -9.14
N THR A 154 -6.12 -9.47 -8.59
CA THR A 154 -7.35 -9.77 -9.32
C THR A 154 -8.45 -8.80 -8.90
N ALA A 155 -9.46 -8.64 -9.74
CA ALA A 155 -10.62 -7.79 -9.44
C ALA A 155 -10.30 -6.31 -9.14
N LEU A 156 -9.16 -5.79 -9.62
CA LEU A 156 -8.88 -4.34 -9.61
C LEU A 156 -9.58 -3.68 -10.79
N ASN A 157 -10.23 -2.54 -10.53
CA ASN A 157 -10.66 -1.65 -11.58
C ASN A 157 -9.55 -0.66 -11.99
N ASP A 158 -9.71 0.02 -13.12
CA ASP A 158 -8.70 0.94 -13.66
C ASP A 158 -8.36 2.06 -12.67
N ALA A 159 -9.35 2.62 -11.98
CA ALA A 159 -9.13 3.69 -11.01
C ALA A 159 -8.28 3.25 -9.82
N GLN A 160 -8.46 2.02 -9.36
CA GLN A 160 -7.63 1.43 -8.30
C GLN A 160 -6.20 1.14 -8.80
N GLY A 161 -6.08 0.58 -10.00
CA GLY A 161 -4.78 0.36 -10.65
C GLY A 161 -3.98 1.66 -10.72
N ASP A 162 -4.58 2.73 -11.23
CA ASP A 162 -3.99 4.07 -11.31
C ASP A 162 -3.62 4.64 -9.95
N ALA A 163 -4.47 4.44 -8.94
CA ALA A 163 -4.20 4.93 -7.59
C ALA A 163 -3.01 4.20 -6.94
N ILE A 164 -2.90 2.88 -7.14
CA ILE A 164 -1.75 2.08 -6.69
C ILE A 164 -0.48 2.49 -7.44
N GLU A 165 -0.55 2.72 -8.76
CA GLU A 165 0.61 3.21 -9.53
C GLU A 165 1.10 4.55 -9.00
N ARG A 166 0.20 5.50 -8.72
CA ARG A 166 0.57 6.78 -8.09
C ARG A 166 1.20 6.60 -6.71
N LEU A 167 0.68 5.69 -5.89
CA LEU A 167 1.25 5.35 -4.59
C LEU A 167 2.68 4.82 -4.74
N VAL A 168 2.87 3.82 -5.59
CA VAL A 168 4.18 3.22 -5.88
C VAL A 168 5.18 4.27 -6.37
N PHE A 169 4.76 5.16 -7.27
CA PHE A 169 5.61 6.23 -7.79
C PHE A 169 6.05 7.21 -6.71
N ARG A 170 5.14 7.62 -5.80
CA ARG A 170 5.49 8.50 -4.68
C ARG A 170 6.51 7.85 -3.75
N HIS A 171 6.30 6.59 -3.39
CA HIS A 171 7.19 5.84 -2.51
C HIS A 171 8.55 5.60 -3.15
N HIS A 172 8.58 5.24 -4.44
CA HIS A 172 9.81 5.07 -5.19
C HIS A 172 10.63 6.36 -5.23
N ARG A 173 10.00 7.49 -5.55
CA ARG A 173 10.67 8.80 -5.56
C ARG A 173 11.24 9.18 -4.20
N ARG A 174 10.50 8.91 -3.11
CA ARG A 174 10.97 9.16 -1.75
C ARG A 174 12.22 8.35 -1.44
N LYS A 175 12.21 7.05 -1.74
CA LYS A 175 13.39 6.18 -1.56
C LYS A 175 14.62 6.64 -2.34
N VAL A 176 14.43 7.06 -3.58
CA VAL A 176 15.53 7.59 -4.41
C VAL A 176 16.07 8.90 -3.84
N ALA A 177 15.21 9.77 -3.33
CA ALA A 177 15.64 11.02 -2.68
C ALA A 177 16.41 10.75 -1.39
N ASP A 178 15.92 9.86 -0.53
CA ASP A 178 16.55 9.47 0.73
C ASP A 178 17.93 8.83 0.49
N ALA A 179 18.03 7.95 -0.51
CA ALA A 179 19.30 7.32 -0.90
C ALA A 179 20.37 8.32 -1.39
N ARG A 180 19.96 9.46 -1.97
CA ARG A 180 20.87 10.51 -2.41
C ARG A 180 21.32 11.45 -1.28
N GLN A 181 20.62 11.48 -0.16
CA GLN A 181 20.92 12.33 0.98
C GLN A 181 21.83 11.66 2.03
N LEU A 182 22.07 10.36 1.92
CA LEU A 182 23.02 9.64 2.76
C LEU A 182 24.44 9.90 2.20
N PRO A 183 25.31 10.68 2.90
CA PRO A 183 26.71 10.82 2.51
C PRO A 183 27.40 9.46 2.72
N GLY A 184 28.14 8.99 1.70
CA GLY A 184 29.00 7.81 1.80
C GLY A 184 30.12 7.98 2.80
#